data_4c2927896da18c055c17c38107a7ca3d
#
_entry.id   4c2927896da18c055c17c38107a7ca3d
#
_cell.length_a   1.000
_cell.length_b   1.000
_cell.length_c   1.000
_cell.angle_alpha   90.00
_cell.angle_beta   90.00
_cell.angle_gamma   90.00
#
_symmetry.space_group_name_H-M   'P 1'
#
loop_
_entity.id
_entity.type
_entity.pdbx_description
1 polymer ?
#
loop_
_entity_poly.entity_id
_entity_poly.type
_entity_poly.pdbx_seq_one_letter_code
_entity_poly.pdbx_strand_id
1 'polypeptide(L)'
;MLDTLYPYLQRNRAGYDSMRNFSLSYEQVPSLLFNPHPIEFKIPKNKEIKSNFGTIEKLKLPKNLDDIAFYTIPQLHALIKSKKITSLELTKLYLKRLKQHNSSLFCVINLTEDLALKQAKRADSLFENGIILGPLHGIPYGLKDLISVKGFPTTWGAYPYKNQIINKTATIARELERSGAVLVAKLVSGSLARGDVWFGGMTRNPWDPKQGASGSSAGSGSATAAGLVGFSIGTETLGSIVSPSTRNGITGLRPTYGRVSRNGVMSLSWSMDKVGPMCRSAIGCAIVFEAIYGKDPLDPTSVDAS
;
A
#
# COMPACT_ATOMS: atom_id res chain seq x y z
N MET A 1 46.11 -7.38 2.39
CA MET A 1 44.69 -6.98 2.41
C MET A 1 43.93 -7.50 1.18
N LEU A 2 44.42 -7.28 -0.06
CA LEU A 2 43.77 -7.83 -1.26
C LEU A 2 43.78 -9.36 -1.32
N ASP A 3 44.88 -9.97 -0.95
CA ASP A 3 45.05 -11.44 -0.96
C ASP A 3 44.09 -12.15 0.03
N THR A 4 43.66 -11.47 1.08
CA THR A 4 42.70 -12.01 2.05
C THR A 4 41.25 -11.72 1.61
N LEU A 5 41.04 -10.57 0.98
CA LEU A 5 39.71 -10.13 0.57
C LEU A 5 39.22 -10.87 -0.69
N TYR A 6 40.11 -11.12 -1.64
CA TYR A 6 39.72 -11.69 -2.93
C TYR A 6 39.12 -13.11 -2.85
N PRO A 7 39.69 -14.07 -2.10
CA PRO A 7 39.05 -15.38 -1.90
C PRO A 7 37.69 -15.30 -1.21
N TYR A 8 37.51 -14.34 -0.27
CA TYR A 8 36.24 -14.11 0.38
C TYR A 8 35.18 -13.61 -0.60
N LEU A 9 35.53 -12.65 -1.47
CA LEU A 9 34.62 -12.12 -2.51
C LEU A 9 34.29 -13.21 -3.55
N GLN A 10 35.25 -14.03 -3.96
CA GLN A 10 35.01 -15.16 -4.88
C GLN A 10 34.01 -16.16 -4.27
N ARG A 11 34.21 -16.54 -2.99
CA ARG A 11 33.30 -17.46 -2.29
C ARG A 11 31.89 -16.88 -2.18
N ASN A 12 31.76 -15.59 -1.85
CA ASN A 12 30.47 -14.94 -1.79
C ASN A 12 29.79 -14.88 -3.15
N ARG A 13 30.55 -14.57 -4.22
CA ARG A 13 30.05 -14.59 -5.59
C ARG A 13 29.50 -15.96 -5.98
N ALA A 14 30.28 -17.02 -5.73
CA ALA A 14 29.88 -18.41 -6.01
C ALA A 14 28.57 -18.76 -5.24
N GLY A 15 28.45 -18.32 -3.98
CA GLY A 15 27.23 -18.48 -3.21
C GLY A 15 26.01 -17.77 -3.83
N TYR A 16 26.18 -16.55 -4.31
CA TYR A 16 25.11 -15.83 -5.03
C TYR A 16 24.77 -16.49 -6.37
N ASP A 17 25.76 -16.96 -7.12
CA ASP A 17 25.53 -17.65 -8.38
C ASP A 17 24.78 -18.97 -8.16
N SER A 18 25.10 -19.70 -7.09
CA SER A 18 24.33 -20.89 -6.67
C SER A 18 22.88 -20.54 -6.32
N MET A 19 22.64 -19.47 -5.54
CA MET A 19 21.29 -19.05 -5.17
C MET A 19 20.44 -18.62 -6.39
N ARG A 20 21.07 -18.01 -7.41
CA ARG A 20 20.37 -17.63 -8.66
C ARG A 20 19.84 -18.82 -9.47
N ASN A 21 20.39 -20.01 -9.27
CA ASN A 21 19.92 -21.22 -9.91
C ASN A 21 18.63 -21.77 -9.30
N PHE A 22 18.19 -21.25 -8.15
CA PHE A 22 16.91 -21.61 -7.52
C PHE A 22 15.82 -20.66 -7.96
N SER A 23 14.82 -21.18 -8.66
CA SER A 23 13.61 -20.43 -8.96
C SER A 23 12.61 -20.61 -7.82
N LEU A 24 12.44 -19.57 -7.00
CA LEU A 24 11.47 -19.55 -5.92
C LEU A 24 10.28 -18.67 -6.31
N SER A 25 9.07 -19.16 -6.11
CA SER A 25 7.86 -18.33 -6.27
C SER A 25 7.78 -17.31 -5.13
N TYR A 26 7.08 -16.20 -5.36
CA TYR A 26 6.84 -15.20 -4.30
C TYR A 26 5.93 -15.72 -3.20
N GLU A 27 5.15 -16.75 -3.49
CA GLU A 27 4.26 -17.43 -2.54
C GLU A 27 4.96 -18.59 -1.80
N GLN A 28 6.27 -18.78 -1.99
CA GLN A 28 7.02 -19.84 -1.33
C GLN A 28 6.87 -19.80 0.19
N VAL A 29 6.49 -20.93 0.76
CA VAL A 29 6.38 -21.08 2.22
C VAL A 29 7.76 -21.31 2.80
N PRO A 30 8.25 -20.50 3.76
CA PRO A 30 9.52 -20.74 4.43
C PRO A 30 9.42 -21.96 5.35
N SER A 31 10.56 -22.64 5.54
CA SER A 31 10.65 -23.81 6.43
C SER A 31 10.28 -23.49 7.88
N LEU A 32 10.54 -22.26 8.33
CA LEU A 32 10.16 -21.75 9.63
C LEU A 32 9.13 -20.65 9.44
N LEU A 33 7.90 -20.90 9.89
CA LEU A 33 6.83 -19.91 9.92
C LEU A 33 6.75 -19.27 11.29
N PHE A 34 6.71 -17.94 11.32
CA PHE A 34 6.39 -17.22 12.54
C PHE A 34 4.93 -17.50 12.91
N ASN A 35 4.71 -18.05 14.11
CA ASN A 35 3.39 -18.19 14.70
C ASN A 35 3.27 -17.15 15.84
N PRO A 36 2.36 -16.17 15.73
CA PRO A 36 2.16 -15.15 16.76
C PRO A 36 1.47 -15.70 18.03
N HIS A 37 0.93 -16.92 17.96
CA HIS A 37 0.24 -17.53 19.08
C HIS A 37 1.20 -18.40 19.88
N PRO A 38 1.23 -18.30 21.22
CA PRO A 38 1.91 -19.26 22.09
C PRO A 38 1.44 -20.69 21.84
N ILE A 39 2.27 -21.66 22.18
CA ILE A 39 1.89 -23.08 22.19
C ILE A 39 0.61 -23.21 23.07
N GLU A 40 -0.37 -23.96 22.59
CA GLU A 40 -1.67 -24.17 23.24
C GLU A 40 -2.63 -22.96 23.24
N PHE A 41 -2.26 -21.83 22.66
CA PHE A 41 -3.19 -20.71 22.51
C PHE A 41 -4.38 -21.11 21.62
N LYS A 42 -5.57 -21.07 22.20
CA LYS A 42 -6.82 -21.28 21.47
C LYS A 42 -7.38 -19.91 21.09
N ILE A 43 -7.52 -19.67 19.79
CA ILE A 43 -8.21 -18.46 19.31
C ILE A 43 -9.62 -18.48 19.91
N PRO A 44 -10.01 -17.46 20.69
CA PRO A 44 -11.37 -17.40 21.24
C PRO A 44 -12.37 -17.46 20.08
N LYS A 45 -13.37 -18.33 20.19
CA LYS A 45 -14.52 -18.32 19.27
C LYS A 45 -15.42 -17.14 19.63
N ASN A 46 -14.97 -15.93 19.35
CA ASN A 46 -15.78 -14.75 19.52
C ASN A 46 -16.78 -14.63 18.35
N LYS A 47 -18.01 -14.20 18.67
CA LYS A 47 -18.91 -13.71 17.63
C LYS A 47 -18.20 -12.60 16.86
N GLU A 48 -18.36 -12.54 15.54
CA GLU A 48 -17.88 -11.43 14.75
C GLU A 48 -18.29 -10.10 15.39
N ILE A 49 -17.35 -9.43 16.01
CA ILE A 49 -17.55 -8.08 16.52
C ILE A 49 -17.33 -7.17 15.32
N LYS A 50 -18.40 -6.64 14.74
CA LYS A 50 -18.27 -5.60 13.72
C LYS A 50 -17.59 -4.38 14.35
N SER A 51 -16.45 -4.01 13.80
CA SER A 51 -15.72 -2.83 14.27
C SER A 51 -16.57 -1.57 14.11
N ASN A 52 -16.69 -0.80 15.18
CA ASN A 52 -17.36 0.47 15.14
C ASN A 52 -16.32 1.61 15.15
N PHE A 53 -16.09 2.20 13.99
CA PHE A 53 -15.13 3.29 13.82
C PHE A 53 -15.73 4.67 14.14
N GLY A 54 -16.95 4.71 14.67
CA GLY A 54 -17.71 5.94 14.86
C GLY A 54 -18.22 6.54 13.55
N THR A 55 -19.07 7.55 13.68
CA THR A 55 -19.60 8.33 12.56
C THR A 55 -19.25 9.79 12.77
N ILE A 56 -18.83 10.47 11.71
CA ILE A 56 -18.68 11.92 11.71
C ILE A 56 -19.97 12.50 11.17
N GLU A 57 -20.73 13.13 12.07
CA GLU A 57 -21.94 13.83 11.70
C GLU A 57 -21.64 15.30 11.37
N LYS A 58 -22.39 15.86 10.41
CA LYS A 58 -22.39 17.30 10.08
C LYS A 58 -21.04 17.90 9.66
N LEU A 59 -20.18 17.11 9.01
CA LEU A 59 -18.95 17.66 8.41
C LEU A 59 -19.32 18.65 7.29
N LYS A 60 -18.85 19.89 7.38
CA LYS A 60 -19.04 20.91 6.33
C LYS A 60 -17.92 20.81 5.29
N LEU A 61 -18.23 21.17 4.05
CA LEU A 61 -17.19 21.40 3.05
C LEU A 61 -16.29 22.57 3.49
N PRO A 62 -14.97 22.46 3.31
CA PRO A 62 -14.07 23.58 3.56
C PRO A 62 -14.29 24.69 2.52
N LYS A 63 -13.91 25.94 2.85
CA LYS A 63 -13.96 27.05 1.91
C LYS A 63 -13.06 26.79 0.68
N ASN A 64 -11.88 26.22 0.91
CA ASN A 64 -10.99 25.77 -0.14
C ASN A 64 -11.14 24.25 -0.31
N LEU A 65 -11.64 23.80 -1.46
CA LEU A 65 -11.84 22.38 -1.75
C LEU A 65 -10.54 21.58 -1.77
N ASP A 66 -9.38 22.22 -2.01
CA ASP A 66 -8.08 21.54 -1.95
C ASP A 66 -7.75 21.03 -0.54
N ASP A 67 -8.34 21.60 0.51
CA ASP A 67 -8.16 21.15 1.90
C ASP A 67 -8.71 19.73 2.14
N ILE A 68 -9.68 19.30 1.31
CA ILE A 68 -10.24 17.94 1.36
C ILE A 68 -9.13 16.89 1.14
N ALA A 69 -8.09 17.23 0.39
CA ALA A 69 -6.96 16.36 0.11
C ALA A 69 -6.26 15.84 1.38
N PHE A 70 -6.37 16.56 2.48
CA PHE A 70 -5.77 16.22 3.77
C PHE A 70 -6.76 15.58 4.76
N TYR A 71 -8.00 15.37 4.37
CA TYR A 71 -8.99 14.74 5.23
C TYR A 71 -8.67 13.27 5.49
N THR A 72 -9.02 12.81 6.69
CA THR A 72 -8.92 11.40 7.09
C THR A 72 -9.97 10.56 6.38
N ILE A 73 -9.78 9.24 6.34
CA ILE A 73 -10.75 8.31 5.74
C ILE A 73 -12.17 8.51 6.29
N PRO A 74 -12.39 8.59 7.63
CA PRO A 74 -13.73 8.88 8.16
C PRO A 74 -14.34 10.20 7.65
N GLN A 75 -13.52 11.24 7.51
CA GLN A 75 -13.99 12.54 6.99
C GLN A 75 -14.34 12.46 5.50
N LEU A 76 -13.51 11.81 4.68
CA LEU A 76 -13.79 11.59 3.26
C LEU A 76 -15.06 10.76 3.07
N HIS A 77 -15.20 9.67 3.83
CA HIS A 77 -16.42 8.86 3.83
C HIS A 77 -17.66 9.66 4.22
N ALA A 78 -17.57 10.50 5.26
CA ALA A 78 -18.67 11.36 5.69
C ALA A 78 -19.11 12.36 4.60
N LEU A 79 -18.18 12.93 3.84
CA LEU A 79 -18.50 13.81 2.70
C LEU A 79 -19.22 13.05 1.59
N ILE A 80 -18.75 11.86 1.21
CA ILE A 80 -19.41 11.02 0.20
C ILE A 80 -20.79 10.60 0.69
N LYS A 81 -20.90 10.05 1.92
CA LYS A 81 -22.16 9.59 2.50
C LYS A 81 -23.21 10.70 2.61
N SER A 82 -22.79 11.94 2.88
CA SER A 82 -23.68 13.11 2.93
C SER A 82 -23.93 13.79 1.58
N LYS A 83 -23.49 13.18 0.46
CA LYS A 83 -23.63 13.71 -0.92
C LYS A 83 -22.98 15.08 -1.12
N LYS A 84 -21.97 15.44 -0.33
CA LYS A 84 -21.25 16.71 -0.46
C LYS A 84 -20.16 16.67 -1.50
N ILE A 85 -19.68 15.49 -1.81
CA ILE A 85 -18.72 15.20 -2.90
C ILE A 85 -19.02 13.81 -3.44
N THR A 86 -18.87 13.62 -4.74
CA THR A 86 -18.94 12.30 -5.38
C THR A 86 -17.57 11.64 -5.35
N SER A 87 -17.53 10.31 -5.49
CA SER A 87 -16.27 9.57 -5.67
C SER A 87 -15.52 10.05 -6.90
N LEU A 88 -16.24 10.37 -7.98
CA LEU A 88 -15.65 10.88 -9.22
C LEU A 88 -14.98 12.25 -9.03
N GLU A 89 -15.60 13.18 -8.33
CA GLU A 89 -15.03 14.49 -8.02
C GLU A 89 -13.80 14.36 -7.14
N LEU A 90 -13.89 13.54 -6.09
CA LEU A 90 -12.76 13.26 -5.19
C LEU A 90 -11.59 12.59 -5.93
N THR A 91 -11.88 11.64 -6.83
CA THR A 91 -10.87 10.98 -7.65
C THR A 91 -10.16 11.97 -8.59
N LYS A 92 -10.92 12.85 -9.25
CA LYS A 92 -10.36 13.91 -10.11
C LYS A 92 -9.47 14.87 -9.32
N LEU A 93 -9.86 15.23 -8.10
CA LEU A 93 -9.05 16.07 -7.21
C LEU A 93 -7.69 15.42 -6.93
N TYR A 94 -7.66 14.15 -6.52
CA TYR A 94 -6.40 13.46 -6.24
C TYR A 94 -5.56 13.21 -7.50
N LEU A 95 -6.16 12.86 -8.63
CA LEU A 95 -5.45 12.71 -9.90
C LEU A 95 -4.80 14.03 -10.35
N LYS A 96 -5.51 15.16 -10.23
CA LYS A 96 -4.96 16.51 -10.49
C LYS A 96 -3.75 16.78 -9.60
N ARG A 97 -3.86 16.53 -8.29
CA ARG A 97 -2.77 16.74 -7.34
C ARG A 97 -1.57 15.83 -7.60
N LEU A 98 -1.80 14.54 -7.93
CA LEU A 98 -0.73 13.62 -8.31
C LEU A 98 0.05 14.13 -9.52
N LYS A 99 -0.64 14.58 -10.58
CA LYS A 99 -0.01 15.16 -11.78
C LYS A 99 0.76 16.45 -11.46
N GLN A 100 0.21 17.31 -10.61
CA GLN A 100 0.79 18.61 -10.27
C GLN A 100 2.05 18.49 -9.42
N HIS A 101 2.08 17.57 -8.44
CA HIS A 101 3.15 17.52 -7.43
C HIS A 101 4.19 16.42 -7.65
N ASN A 102 3.93 15.45 -8.55
CA ASN A 102 4.88 14.36 -8.76
C ASN A 102 6.25 14.80 -9.28
N SER A 103 6.31 15.85 -10.09
CA SER A 103 7.58 16.40 -10.61
C SER A 103 8.51 16.90 -9.50
N SER A 104 7.95 17.31 -8.35
CA SER A 104 8.71 17.75 -7.17
C SER A 104 8.98 16.63 -6.18
N LEU A 105 8.08 15.65 -6.07
CA LEU A 105 8.14 14.63 -5.04
C LEU A 105 8.67 13.28 -5.52
N PHE A 106 8.62 13.00 -6.81
CA PHE A 106 9.07 11.72 -7.41
C PHE A 106 8.47 10.49 -6.69
N CYS A 107 7.16 10.55 -6.38
CA CYS A 107 6.49 9.53 -5.58
C CYS A 107 5.60 8.58 -6.39
N VAL A 108 5.39 8.84 -7.69
CA VAL A 108 4.52 8.06 -8.58
C VAL A 108 5.32 7.33 -9.64
N ILE A 109 5.09 6.02 -9.76
CA ILE A 109 5.59 5.20 -10.88
C ILE A 109 4.64 5.34 -12.07
N ASN A 110 3.33 5.14 -11.80
CA ASN A 110 2.31 5.09 -12.85
C ASN A 110 0.96 5.55 -12.31
N LEU A 111 0.26 6.38 -13.07
CA LEU A 111 -1.13 6.72 -12.80
C LEU A 111 -2.05 5.63 -13.38
N THR A 112 -3.10 5.30 -12.67
CA THR A 112 -4.12 4.33 -13.10
C THR A 112 -5.42 5.05 -13.47
N GLU A 113 -5.31 6.17 -14.21
CA GLU A 113 -6.38 7.16 -14.41
C GLU A 113 -7.67 6.54 -14.95
N ASP A 114 -7.60 5.79 -16.07
CA ASP A 114 -8.80 5.20 -16.68
C ASP A 114 -9.49 4.20 -15.73
N LEU A 115 -8.69 3.38 -15.04
CA LEU A 115 -9.21 2.45 -14.03
C LEU A 115 -9.84 3.22 -12.86
N ALA A 116 -9.17 4.26 -12.38
CA ALA A 116 -9.66 5.09 -11.28
C ALA A 116 -10.99 5.75 -11.61
N LEU A 117 -11.11 6.36 -12.79
CA LEU A 117 -12.35 7.00 -13.23
C LEU A 117 -13.49 5.98 -13.40
N LYS A 118 -13.18 4.77 -13.90
CA LYS A 118 -14.16 3.68 -14.00
C LYS A 118 -14.62 3.20 -12.62
N GLN A 119 -13.70 2.98 -11.69
CA GLN A 119 -14.02 2.57 -10.33
C GLN A 119 -14.81 3.65 -9.57
N ALA A 120 -14.45 4.92 -9.73
CA ALA A 120 -15.16 6.03 -9.10
C ALA A 120 -16.60 6.15 -9.60
N LYS A 121 -16.83 6.11 -10.92
CA LYS A 121 -18.18 6.10 -11.50
C LYS A 121 -19.01 4.91 -11.00
N ARG A 122 -18.40 3.72 -10.88
CA ARG A 122 -19.07 2.55 -10.30
C ARG A 122 -19.45 2.78 -8.85
N ALA A 123 -18.56 3.38 -8.04
CA ALA A 123 -18.87 3.71 -6.65
C ALA A 123 -20.05 4.69 -6.55
N ASP A 124 -20.05 5.75 -7.36
CA ASP A 124 -21.17 6.72 -7.37
C ASP A 124 -22.49 6.05 -7.79
N SER A 125 -22.47 5.19 -8.83
CA SER A 125 -23.65 4.44 -9.25
C SER A 125 -24.17 3.47 -8.19
N LEU A 126 -23.30 2.76 -7.48
CA LEU A 126 -23.70 1.91 -6.35
C LEU A 126 -24.35 2.75 -5.25
N PHE A 127 -23.77 3.91 -4.94
CA PHE A 127 -24.29 4.80 -3.92
C PHE A 127 -25.68 5.37 -4.28
N GLU A 128 -25.91 5.75 -5.55
CA GLU A 128 -27.20 6.19 -6.06
C GLU A 128 -28.29 5.12 -5.91
N ASN A 129 -27.91 3.85 -6.02
CA ASN A 129 -28.77 2.69 -5.81
C ASN A 129 -28.86 2.26 -4.32
N GLY A 130 -28.40 3.08 -3.38
CA GLY A 130 -28.48 2.80 -1.94
C GLY A 130 -27.45 1.80 -1.42
N ILE A 131 -26.44 1.43 -2.22
CA ILE A 131 -25.42 0.44 -1.87
C ILE A 131 -24.14 1.14 -1.42
N ILE A 132 -23.73 0.94 -0.17
CA ILE A 132 -22.44 1.39 0.39
C ILE A 132 -21.65 0.14 0.78
N LEU A 133 -20.49 -0.04 0.17
CA LEU A 133 -19.63 -1.23 0.37
C LEU A 133 -18.81 -1.18 1.67
N GLY A 134 -18.86 -0.07 2.38
CA GLY A 134 -18.15 0.14 3.65
C GLY A 134 -17.46 1.49 3.73
N PRO A 135 -16.62 1.71 4.76
CA PRO A 135 -15.96 3.01 5.00
C PRO A 135 -14.97 3.44 3.91
N LEU A 136 -14.50 2.53 3.07
CA LEU A 136 -13.59 2.82 1.96
C LEU A 136 -14.30 3.10 0.64
N HIS A 137 -15.64 3.01 0.61
CA HIS A 137 -16.44 3.20 -0.59
C HIS A 137 -16.17 4.56 -1.25
N GLY A 138 -15.68 4.52 -2.49
CA GLY A 138 -15.38 5.70 -3.29
C GLY A 138 -14.11 6.47 -2.90
N ILE A 139 -13.27 5.96 -1.99
CA ILE A 139 -12.08 6.66 -1.51
C ILE A 139 -10.86 6.32 -2.38
N PRO A 140 -10.18 7.33 -2.95
CA PRO A 140 -8.98 7.14 -3.75
C PRO A 140 -7.75 6.74 -2.94
N TYR A 141 -7.00 5.73 -3.42
CA TYR A 141 -5.79 5.25 -2.78
C TYR A 141 -4.64 5.00 -3.74
N GLY A 142 -3.43 4.91 -3.18
CA GLY A 142 -2.22 4.53 -3.88
C GLY A 142 -1.64 3.20 -3.43
N LEU A 143 -1.01 2.47 -4.34
CA LEU A 143 -0.51 1.14 -4.11
C LEU A 143 1.00 1.08 -4.37
N LYS A 144 1.80 0.66 -3.37
CA LYS A 144 3.25 0.49 -3.54
C LYS A 144 3.58 -0.40 -4.72
N ASP A 145 4.58 -0.06 -5.49
CA ASP A 145 4.94 -0.71 -6.75
C ASP A 145 5.68 -2.06 -6.61
N LEU A 146 5.60 -2.69 -5.46
CA LEU A 146 5.89 -4.11 -5.28
C LEU A 146 4.64 -4.99 -5.47
N ILE A 147 3.46 -4.38 -5.49
CA ILE A 147 2.15 -5.01 -5.48
C ILE A 147 1.60 -4.97 -6.91
N SER A 148 1.37 -6.13 -7.50
CA SER A 148 0.94 -6.25 -8.88
C SER A 148 -0.52 -5.88 -9.09
N VAL A 149 -0.78 -5.21 -10.20
CA VAL A 149 -2.12 -4.97 -10.75
C VAL A 149 -2.06 -5.30 -12.23
N LYS A 150 -2.89 -6.24 -12.67
CA LYS A 150 -2.93 -6.68 -14.07
C LYS A 150 -3.14 -5.51 -15.02
N GLY A 151 -2.33 -5.44 -16.07
CA GLY A 151 -2.40 -4.38 -17.08
C GLY A 151 -1.59 -3.13 -16.75
N PHE A 152 -1.01 -3.03 -15.54
CA PHE A 152 -0.18 -1.90 -15.15
C PHE A 152 1.26 -2.32 -14.85
N PRO A 153 2.25 -1.46 -15.13
CA PRO A 153 3.64 -1.73 -14.75
C PRO A 153 3.77 -2.04 -13.27
N THR A 154 4.60 -3.03 -12.96
CA THR A 154 5.04 -3.37 -11.61
C THR A 154 6.53 -3.49 -11.64
N THR A 155 7.23 -2.39 -11.36
CA THR A 155 8.64 -2.18 -11.71
C THR A 155 9.59 -2.50 -10.57
N TRP A 156 9.06 -2.69 -9.36
CA TRP A 156 9.85 -2.86 -8.12
C TRP A 156 10.84 -1.72 -7.87
N GLY A 157 10.62 -0.55 -8.50
CA GLY A 157 11.51 0.59 -8.44
C GLY A 157 12.87 0.40 -9.11
N ALA A 158 13.11 -0.71 -9.80
CA ALA A 158 14.40 -1.10 -10.36
C ALA A 158 14.42 -1.00 -11.89
N TYR A 159 15.48 -0.38 -12.44
CA TYR A 159 15.60 -0.10 -13.88
C TYR A 159 15.42 -1.32 -14.79
N PRO A 160 15.95 -2.52 -14.48
CA PRO A 160 15.76 -3.69 -15.33
C PRO A 160 14.28 -4.10 -15.49
N TYR A 161 13.43 -3.73 -14.54
CA TYR A 161 12.01 -4.08 -14.50
C TYR A 161 11.07 -2.91 -14.85
N LYS A 162 11.60 -1.78 -15.33
CA LYS A 162 10.81 -0.56 -15.57
C LYS A 162 9.58 -0.74 -16.48
N ASN A 163 9.63 -1.73 -17.38
CA ASN A 163 8.54 -2.05 -18.31
C ASN A 163 7.84 -3.38 -17.95
N GLN A 164 8.09 -3.94 -16.78
CA GLN A 164 7.55 -5.23 -16.40
C GLN A 164 6.03 -5.15 -16.17
N ILE A 165 5.30 -5.99 -16.88
CA ILE A 165 3.87 -6.21 -16.66
C ILE A 165 3.68 -7.60 -16.07
N ILE A 166 3.13 -7.66 -14.86
CA ILE A 166 2.76 -8.92 -14.21
C ILE A 166 1.29 -9.20 -14.48
N ASN A 167 0.99 -10.32 -15.15
CA ASN A 167 -0.39 -10.69 -15.54
C ASN A 167 -1.18 -11.26 -14.35
N LYS A 168 -1.12 -10.58 -13.20
CA LYS A 168 -1.79 -10.97 -11.95
C LYS A 168 -2.16 -9.70 -11.17
N THR A 169 -3.34 -9.68 -10.57
CA THR A 169 -3.73 -8.67 -9.60
C THR A 169 -3.59 -9.26 -8.19
N ALA A 170 -2.83 -8.60 -7.34
CA ALA A 170 -2.64 -9.01 -5.95
C ALA A 170 -3.96 -9.09 -5.18
N THR A 171 -4.06 -10.03 -4.24
CA THR A 171 -5.26 -10.22 -3.42
C THR A 171 -5.69 -8.93 -2.74
N ILE A 172 -4.77 -8.20 -2.13
CA ILE A 172 -5.10 -6.95 -1.43
C ILE A 172 -5.70 -5.89 -2.36
N ALA A 173 -5.26 -5.82 -3.62
CA ALA A 173 -5.84 -4.88 -4.58
C ALA A 173 -7.29 -5.27 -4.93
N ARG A 174 -7.58 -6.58 -5.00
CA ARG A 174 -8.95 -7.08 -5.19
C ARG A 174 -9.83 -6.81 -3.97
N GLU A 175 -9.32 -7.01 -2.75
CA GLU A 175 -10.08 -6.74 -1.52
C GLU A 175 -10.40 -5.24 -1.37
N LEU A 176 -9.45 -4.36 -1.69
CA LEU A 176 -9.70 -2.92 -1.72
C LEU A 176 -10.72 -2.52 -2.80
N GLU A 177 -10.68 -3.14 -3.97
CA GLU A 177 -11.71 -2.95 -5.00
C GLU A 177 -13.10 -3.43 -4.53
N ARG A 178 -13.17 -4.57 -3.85
CA ARG A 178 -14.40 -5.11 -3.24
C ARG A 178 -14.97 -4.18 -2.18
N SER A 179 -14.12 -3.52 -1.40
CA SER A 179 -14.52 -2.50 -0.42
C SER A 179 -14.93 -1.15 -1.05
N GLY A 180 -14.85 -1.04 -2.39
CA GLY A 180 -15.21 0.15 -3.14
C GLY A 180 -14.12 1.22 -3.20
N ALA A 181 -12.90 0.96 -2.76
CA ALA A 181 -11.79 1.88 -2.87
C ALA A 181 -11.35 2.05 -4.33
N VAL A 182 -10.82 3.23 -4.67
CA VAL A 182 -10.46 3.64 -6.03
C VAL A 182 -8.96 3.74 -6.18
N LEU A 183 -8.34 2.89 -7.01
CA LEU A 183 -6.90 2.91 -7.26
C LEU A 183 -6.53 4.04 -8.22
N VAL A 184 -5.80 5.06 -7.73
CA VAL A 184 -5.39 6.23 -8.54
C VAL A 184 -3.94 6.17 -9.01
N ALA A 185 -3.07 5.44 -8.32
CA ALA A 185 -1.65 5.39 -8.69
C ALA A 185 -0.94 4.14 -8.15
N LYS A 186 0.09 3.68 -8.90
CA LYS A 186 1.18 2.86 -8.40
C LYS A 186 2.26 3.80 -7.87
N LEU A 187 2.58 3.69 -6.59
CA LEU A 187 3.48 4.56 -5.86
C LEU A 187 4.89 3.96 -5.74
N VAL A 188 5.89 4.81 -5.73
CA VAL A 188 7.29 4.39 -5.72
C VAL A 188 7.62 3.46 -4.56
N SER A 189 8.26 2.35 -4.90
CA SER A 189 9.14 1.61 -4.00
C SER A 189 10.58 2.02 -4.24
N GLY A 190 11.37 2.22 -3.20
CA GLY A 190 12.81 2.19 -3.38
C GLY A 190 13.23 0.87 -4.08
N SER A 191 14.27 0.95 -4.90
CA SER A 191 14.69 -0.15 -5.77
C SER A 191 14.80 -1.48 -5.02
N LEU A 192 14.06 -2.50 -5.50
CA LEU A 192 13.98 -3.84 -4.92
C LEU A 192 13.70 -3.81 -3.40
N ALA A 193 12.75 -2.97 -2.99
CA ALA A 193 12.32 -2.79 -1.60
C ALA A 193 13.41 -2.18 -0.68
N ARG A 194 14.33 -1.36 -1.19
CA ARG A 194 15.39 -0.74 -0.38
C ARG A 194 15.43 0.78 -0.55
N GLY A 195 15.38 1.52 0.59
CA GLY A 195 15.51 2.98 0.61
C GLY A 195 14.43 3.71 -0.19
N ASP A 196 14.72 4.93 -0.62
CA ASP A 196 13.83 5.83 -1.34
C ASP A 196 14.33 6.22 -2.75
N VAL A 197 15.46 5.63 -3.17
CA VAL A 197 16.02 5.81 -4.51
C VAL A 197 15.50 4.72 -5.44
N TRP A 198 15.05 5.12 -6.62
CA TRP A 198 14.53 4.27 -7.68
C TRP A 198 15.03 4.75 -9.04
N PHE A 199 14.70 4.08 -10.13
CA PHE A 199 15.24 4.42 -11.46
C PHE A 199 14.84 5.84 -11.95
N GLY A 200 13.81 6.47 -11.38
CA GLY A 200 13.40 7.84 -11.70
C GLY A 200 14.00 8.90 -10.78
N GLY A 201 14.83 8.52 -9.82
CA GLY A 201 15.47 9.45 -8.87
C GLY A 201 15.23 9.09 -7.41
N MET A 202 15.16 10.08 -6.54
CA MET A 202 14.88 9.93 -5.12
C MET A 202 13.50 10.50 -4.79
N THR A 203 12.63 9.69 -4.19
CA THR A 203 11.35 10.18 -3.64
C THR A 203 11.60 11.14 -2.50
N ARG A 204 10.94 12.29 -2.53
CA ARG A 204 11.18 13.40 -1.62
C ARG A 204 10.22 13.41 -0.44
N ASN A 205 10.72 13.93 0.69
CA ASN A 205 9.88 14.27 1.84
C ASN A 205 9.09 15.57 1.50
N PRO A 206 7.75 15.57 1.58
CA PRO A 206 6.96 16.74 1.24
C PRO A 206 7.16 17.95 2.19
N TRP A 207 7.64 17.71 3.41
CA TRP A 207 7.93 18.77 4.39
C TRP A 207 9.28 19.45 4.15
N ASP A 208 10.24 18.70 3.61
CA ASP A 208 11.56 19.19 3.21
C ASP A 208 12.01 18.43 1.94
N PRO A 209 11.73 18.96 0.75
CA PRO A 209 12.07 18.29 -0.50
C PRO A 209 13.58 18.13 -0.78
N LYS A 210 14.44 18.68 0.05
CA LYS A 210 15.89 18.41 0.00
C LYS A 210 16.23 17.04 0.56
N GLN A 211 15.37 16.50 1.39
CA GLN A 211 15.51 15.17 2.01
C GLN A 211 14.70 14.10 1.27
N GLY A 212 15.14 12.84 1.37
CA GLY A 212 14.40 11.68 0.93
C GLY A 212 13.23 11.35 1.86
N ALA A 213 12.23 10.69 1.30
CA ALA A 213 11.03 10.26 2.04
C ALA A 213 11.27 9.05 2.97
N SER A 214 12.52 8.52 3.03
CA SER A 214 12.80 7.20 3.59
C SER A 214 12.05 6.09 2.81
N GLY A 215 12.27 4.83 3.18
CA GLY A 215 11.66 3.73 2.39
C GLY A 215 11.65 2.39 3.13
N SER A 216 11.27 1.38 2.38
CA SER A 216 11.12 1.33 0.92
C SER A 216 9.73 1.74 0.41
N SER A 217 8.71 1.94 1.27
CA SER A 217 7.40 2.47 0.86
C SER A 217 7.46 4.00 0.73
N ALA A 218 8.46 4.49 -0.01
CA ALA A 218 8.80 5.91 -0.12
C ALA A 218 7.65 6.72 -0.74
N GLY A 219 7.16 6.29 -1.90
CA GLY A 219 6.04 6.94 -2.58
C GLY A 219 4.76 6.89 -1.78
N SER A 220 4.50 5.77 -1.06
CA SER A 220 3.33 5.64 -0.19
C SER A 220 3.37 6.66 0.95
N GLY A 221 4.53 6.82 1.62
CA GLY A 221 4.72 7.81 2.67
C GLY A 221 4.56 9.24 2.16
N SER A 222 5.31 9.60 1.12
CA SER A 222 5.31 10.94 0.54
C SER A 222 3.94 11.36 0.01
N ALA A 223 3.30 10.50 -0.82
CA ALA A 223 2.00 10.81 -1.41
C ALA A 223 0.89 10.97 -0.35
N THR A 224 0.89 10.14 0.70
CA THR A 224 -0.11 10.24 1.77
C THR A 224 0.08 11.53 2.57
N ALA A 225 1.31 11.88 2.94
CA ALA A 225 1.62 13.11 3.67
C ALA A 225 1.28 14.36 2.86
N ALA A 226 1.60 14.37 1.57
CA ALA A 226 1.32 15.49 0.67
C ALA A 226 -0.15 15.63 0.25
N GLY A 227 -1.06 14.77 0.73
CA GLY A 227 -2.47 14.80 0.32
C GLY A 227 -2.67 14.49 -1.16
N LEU A 228 -1.91 13.55 -1.71
CA LEU A 228 -2.05 13.12 -3.10
C LEU A 228 -2.91 11.85 -3.25
N VAL A 229 -3.24 11.23 -2.14
CA VAL A 229 -4.13 10.08 -2.03
C VAL A 229 -4.90 10.12 -0.71
N GLY A 230 -6.06 9.49 -0.63
CA GLY A 230 -6.82 9.34 0.61
C GLY A 230 -6.07 8.48 1.64
N PHE A 231 -5.44 7.41 1.19
CA PHE A 231 -4.54 6.53 1.92
C PHE A 231 -3.62 5.77 0.94
N SER A 232 -2.65 5.05 1.47
CA SER A 232 -1.82 4.19 0.63
C SER A 232 -1.53 2.84 1.31
N ILE A 233 -1.06 1.89 0.51
CA ILE A 233 -0.57 0.59 0.97
C ILE A 233 0.95 0.54 0.80
N GLY A 234 1.62 0.11 1.85
CA GLY A 234 3.04 -0.16 1.88
C GLY A 234 3.35 -1.62 2.16
N THR A 235 4.63 -1.97 2.11
CA THR A 235 5.15 -3.28 2.54
C THR A 235 6.32 -3.09 3.47
N GLU A 236 6.51 -4.02 4.39
CA GLU A 236 7.65 -4.00 5.30
C GLU A 236 8.24 -5.37 5.54
N THR A 237 9.52 -5.50 5.28
CA THR A 237 10.37 -6.56 5.80
C THR A 237 10.89 -6.13 7.17
N LEU A 238 11.61 -5.00 7.20
CA LEU A 238 12.18 -4.38 8.39
C LEU A 238 12.23 -2.85 8.20
N GLY A 239 11.27 -2.12 8.78
CA GLY A 239 11.21 -0.66 8.77
C GLY A 239 10.50 -0.02 7.57
N SER A 240 10.14 -0.77 6.52
CA SER A 240 9.71 -0.18 5.24
C SER A 240 8.28 0.40 5.21
N ILE A 241 7.48 0.27 6.26
CA ILE A 241 6.24 1.03 6.53
C ILE A 241 6.52 2.07 7.59
N VAL A 242 7.10 1.65 8.73
CA VAL A 242 7.23 2.53 9.90
C VAL A 242 8.22 3.66 9.65
N SER A 243 9.35 3.40 8.99
CA SER A 243 10.37 4.42 8.73
C SER A 243 9.86 5.54 7.79
N PRO A 244 9.27 5.26 6.61
CA PRO A 244 8.69 6.33 5.79
C PRO A 244 7.46 6.97 6.45
N SER A 245 6.69 6.27 7.27
CA SER A 245 5.60 6.88 8.03
C SER A 245 6.12 7.90 9.03
N THR A 246 7.13 7.56 9.82
CA THR A 246 7.79 8.48 10.75
C THR A 246 8.41 9.67 10.04
N ARG A 247 9.15 9.41 8.93
CA ARG A 247 9.84 10.45 8.18
C ARG A 247 8.88 11.48 7.58
N ASN A 248 7.71 11.04 7.12
CA ASN A 248 6.74 11.91 6.47
C ASN A 248 5.60 12.37 7.38
N GLY A 249 5.62 12.03 8.68
CA GLY A 249 4.63 12.49 9.66
C GLY A 249 3.22 11.94 9.44
N ILE A 250 3.12 10.66 9.09
CA ILE A 250 1.84 9.94 8.92
C ILE A 250 1.77 8.71 9.83
N THR A 251 0.60 8.11 9.93
CA THR A 251 0.42 6.83 10.62
C THR A 251 0.66 5.66 9.67
N GLY A 252 1.52 4.72 10.07
CA GLY A 252 1.70 3.44 9.38
C GLY A 252 1.38 2.28 10.30
N LEU A 253 0.58 1.33 9.83
CA LEU A 253 0.32 0.08 10.54
C LEU A 253 1.11 -1.04 9.89
N ARG A 254 2.07 -1.61 10.63
CA ARG A 254 2.74 -2.86 10.27
C ARG A 254 2.04 -4.02 10.95
N PRO A 255 1.22 -4.79 10.23
CA PRO A 255 0.56 -5.95 10.81
C PRO A 255 1.55 -7.04 11.21
N THR A 256 1.11 -7.95 12.05
CA THR A 256 1.83 -9.21 12.31
C THR A 256 1.93 -10.01 11.01
N TYR A 257 3.04 -10.74 10.81
CA TYR A 257 3.25 -11.63 9.67
C TYR A 257 2.08 -12.62 9.52
N GLY A 258 1.64 -12.82 8.29
CA GLY A 258 0.52 -13.70 7.96
C GLY A 258 -0.88 -13.08 8.14
N ARG A 259 -1.02 -11.85 8.65
CA ARG A 259 -2.33 -11.20 8.82
C ARG A 259 -2.92 -10.66 7.52
N VAL A 260 -2.08 -10.31 6.56
CA VAL A 260 -2.47 -9.79 5.25
C VAL A 260 -1.79 -10.61 4.16
N SER A 261 -2.55 -11.00 3.15
CA SER A 261 -2.05 -11.77 2.02
C SER A 261 -0.91 -11.06 1.29
N ARG A 262 0.12 -11.82 0.93
CA ARG A 262 1.25 -11.39 0.09
C ARG A 262 1.12 -11.91 -1.35
N ASN A 263 0.02 -12.58 -1.68
CA ASN A 263 -0.19 -13.07 -3.04
C ASN A 263 -0.21 -11.93 -4.05
N GLY A 264 0.69 -12.00 -5.04
CA GLY A 264 0.91 -10.95 -6.03
C GLY A 264 1.79 -9.79 -5.56
N VAL A 265 2.55 -9.97 -4.47
CA VAL A 265 3.51 -9.01 -3.94
C VAL A 265 4.92 -9.55 -4.13
N MET A 266 5.84 -8.71 -4.63
CA MET A 266 7.26 -9.08 -4.67
C MET A 266 7.78 -9.38 -3.27
N SER A 267 8.35 -10.55 -3.09
CA SER A 267 8.97 -10.93 -1.83
C SER A 267 10.41 -10.40 -1.73
N LEU A 268 10.74 -9.75 -0.63
CA LEU A 268 12.12 -9.48 -0.22
C LEU A 268 12.58 -10.54 0.78
N SER A 269 11.72 -10.91 1.72
CA SER A 269 11.94 -11.99 2.69
C SER A 269 10.66 -12.79 2.89
N TRP A 270 10.70 -14.06 2.53
CA TRP A 270 9.53 -14.95 2.62
C TRP A 270 9.00 -15.13 4.04
N SER A 271 9.85 -14.97 5.07
CA SER A 271 9.49 -15.13 6.48
C SER A 271 9.18 -13.82 7.21
N MET A 272 9.41 -12.66 6.58
CA MET A 272 9.36 -11.37 7.29
C MET A 272 8.46 -10.33 6.64
N ASP A 273 8.11 -10.48 5.36
CA ASP A 273 7.36 -9.46 4.64
C ASP A 273 5.92 -9.34 5.13
N LYS A 274 5.49 -8.12 5.34
CA LYS A 274 4.14 -7.74 5.74
C LYS A 274 3.63 -6.66 4.79
N VAL A 275 2.33 -6.64 4.58
CA VAL A 275 1.63 -5.59 3.84
C VAL A 275 0.76 -4.82 4.81
N GLY A 276 0.73 -3.50 4.71
CA GLY A 276 -0.06 -2.71 5.64
C GLY A 276 -0.37 -1.30 5.15
N PRO A 277 -1.37 -0.66 5.79
CA PRO A 277 -1.83 0.67 5.44
C PRO A 277 -0.93 1.78 5.96
N MET A 278 -0.91 2.88 5.20
CA MET A 278 -0.27 4.14 5.56
C MET A 278 -1.31 5.26 5.36
N CYS A 279 -1.70 5.91 6.45
CA CYS A 279 -2.84 6.82 6.51
C CYS A 279 -2.51 8.09 7.30
N ARG A 280 -3.38 9.09 7.25
CA ARG A 280 -3.25 10.31 8.07
C ARG A 280 -3.80 10.17 9.49
N SER A 281 -4.37 9.01 9.85
CA SER A 281 -4.85 8.74 11.22
C SER A 281 -4.80 7.25 11.55
N ALA A 282 -4.72 6.91 12.83
CA ALA A 282 -4.74 5.54 13.32
C ALA A 282 -6.08 4.83 12.99
N ILE A 283 -7.20 5.53 13.12
CA ILE A 283 -8.52 5.03 12.72
C ILE A 283 -8.55 4.69 11.23
N GLY A 284 -7.93 5.53 10.39
CA GLY A 284 -7.79 5.23 8.95
C GLY A 284 -7.03 3.94 8.69
N CYS A 285 -5.93 3.70 9.42
CA CYS A 285 -5.19 2.45 9.32
C CYS A 285 -6.02 1.24 9.77
N ALA A 286 -6.81 1.37 10.83
CA ALA A 286 -7.69 0.30 11.30
C ALA A 286 -8.76 -0.05 10.26
N ILE A 287 -9.42 0.95 9.66
CA ILE A 287 -10.42 0.76 8.60
C ILE A 287 -9.82 0.05 7.39
N VAL A 288 -8.65 0.48 6.93
CA VAL A 288 -8.00 -0.15 5.78
C VAL A 288 -7.54 -1.57 6.13
N PHE A 289 -7.00 -1.77 7.33
CA PHE A 289 -6.57 -3.09 7.79
C PHE A 289 -7.75 -4.07 7.83
N GLU A 290 -8.93 -3.64 8.32
CA GLU A 290 -10.13 -4.46 8.32
C GLU A 290 -10.56 -4.90 6.92
N ALA A 291 -10.32 -4.08 5.90
CA ALA A 291 -10.65 -4.43 4.51
C ALA A 291 -9.67 -5.42 3.86
N ILE A 292 -8.45 -5.58 4.39
CA ILE A 292 -7.38 -6.35 3.73
C ILE A 292 -6.85 -7.53 4.55
N TYR A 293 -7.22 -7.66 5.84
CA TYR A 293 -6.76 -8.78 6.66
C TYR A 293 -7.55 -10.06 6.36
N GLY A 294 -6.98 -11.19 6.72
CA GLY A 294 -7.64 -12.50 6.68
C GLY A 294 -6.87 -13.53 5.89
N LYS A 295 -7.38 -14.76 5.93
CA LYS A 295 -6.80 -15.90 5.23
C LYS A 295 -7.05 -15.80 3.73
N ASP A 296 -6.00 -16.01 2.96
CA ASP A 296 -6.05 -16.14 1.51
C ASP A 296 -5.58 -17.54 1.09
N PRO A 297 -6.41 -18.35 0.42
CA PRO A 297 -5.98 -19.65 -0.10
C PRO A 297 -4.78 -19.58 -1.06
N LEU A 298 -4.54 -18.41 -1.67
CA LEU A 298 -3.42 -18.17 -2.58
C LEU A 298 -2.13 -17.73 -1.86
N ASP A 299 -2.18 -17.48 -0.55
CA ASP A 299 -1.01 -17.25 0.31
C ASP A 299 -1.03 -18.23 1.48
N PRO A 300 -0.32 -19.37 1.37
CA PRO A 300 -0.29 -20.40 2.42
C PRO A 300 0.23 -19.89 3.77
N THR A 301 0.90 -18.73 3.79
CA THR A 301 1.41 -18.13 5.04
C THR A 301 0.38 -17.26 5.75
N SER A 302 -0.75 -16.97 5.10
CA SER A 302 -1.82 -16.20 5.71
C SER A 302 -2.57 -17.02 6.75
N VAL A 303 -2.92 -16.37 7.86
CA VAL A 303 -3.59 -17.02 8.99
C VAL A 303 -5.02 -16.51 9.15
N ASP A 304 -5.90 -17.42 9.55
CA ASP A 304 -7.25 -17.08 9.96
C ASP A 304 -7.23 -16.75 11.45
N ALA A 305 -7.09 -15.47 11.74
CA ALA A 305 -7.08 -14.95 13.09
C ALA A 305 -7.89 -13.64 13.10
N SER A 306 -9.19 -13.80 13.21
CA SER A 306 -10.14 -12.69 13.40
C SER A 306 -10.15 -12.21 14.85
#